data_e520d3725edad459c93d22804415a5f7
#
_entry.id   e520d3725edad459c93d22804415a5f7
#
_cell.length_a   1.000
_cell.length_b   1.000
_cell.length_c   1.000
_cell.angle_alpha   90.00
_cell.angle_beta   90.00
_cell.angle_gamma   90.00
#
_symmetry.space_group_name_H-M   'P 1'
#
loop_
_entity.id
_entity.type
_entity.pdbx_description
1 polymer ?
#
loop_
_entity_poly.entity_id
_entity_poly.type
_entity_poly.pdbx_seq_one_letter_code
_entity_poly.pdbx_strand_id
1 'polypeptide(L)'
;GTFVTLRTPENSLFHFFRLRDQDGQQVAPELKQESIVLRNALKDEKAALYGAPDKVYEINRVRSFKGAPLCHERSVVPANLFPGLKDRGDLPNALYVLFQHAYSCIIISAQEHLVAEVLSDDMAEALDQSKGTPVIVARRQARDLQDRVVELRTSRYLTGATSYFVDLK
;
A
#
# COMPACT_ATOMS: atom_id res chain seq x y z
N GLY A 1 -13.00 -21.35 -18.06
CA GLY A 1 -12.41 -21.21 -16.73
C GLY A 1 -11.74 -19.86 -16.52
N THR A 2 -11.66 -19.43 -15.27
CA THR A 2 -10.97 -18.18 -14.90
C THR A 2 -9.50 -18.49 -14.64
N PHE A 3 -8.61 -17.78 -15.33
CA PHE A 3 -7.17 -17.89 -15.09
C PHE A 3 -6.71 -16.80 -14.15
N VAL A 4 -5.90 -17.16 -13.14
CA VAL A 4 -5.24 -16.21 -12.27
C VAL A 4 -3.89 -15.84 -12.89
N THR A 5 -3.73 -14.58 -13.26
CA THR A 5 -2.45 -14.09 -13.74
C THR A 5 -1.50 -13.89 -12.57
N LEU A 6 -0.35 -14.54 -12.60
CA LEU A 6 0.69 -14.33 -11.60
C LEU A 6 1.23 -12.91 -11.66
N ARG A 7 1.52 -12.34 -10.49
CA ARG A 7 2.04 -10.99 -10.41
C ARG A 7 3.53 -10.98 -10.70
N THR A 8 3.92 -10.08 -11.60
CA THR A 8 5.28 -9.63 -11.77
C THR A 8 5.46 -8.25 -11.13
N PRO A 9 6.68 -7.76 -10.90
CA PRO A 9 6.89 -6.41 -10.40
C PRO A 9 6.14 -5.35 -11.21
N GLU A 10 6.17 -5.46 -12.53
CA GLU A 10 5.53 -4.53 -13.44
C GLU A 10 4.00 -4.58 -13.32
N ASN A 11 3.39 -5.77 -13.46
CA ASN A 11 1.94 -5.87 -13.42
C ASN A 11 1.35 -5.59 -12.03
N SER A 12 2.09 -5.83 -10.96
CA SER A 12 1.66 -5.50 -9.61
C SER A 12 1.61 -4.00 -9.37
N LEU A 13 2.64 -3.28 -9.77
CA LEU A 13 2.66 -1.82 -9.71
C LEU A 13 1.55 -1.23 -10.58
N PHE A 14 1.43 -1.70 -11.81
CA PHE A 14 0.48 -1.16 -12.77
C PHE A 14 -0.98 -1.49 -12.45
N HIS A 15 -1.25 -2.57 -11.76
CA HIS A 15 -2.62 -2.98 -11.46
C HIS A 15 -3.24 -2.18 -10.30
N PHE A 16 -2.49 -1.95 -9.23
CA PHE A 16 -3.02 -1.33 -8.02
C PHE A 16 -2.50 0.07 -7.72
N PHE A 17 -1.50 0.57 -8.45
CA PHE A 17 -0.98 1.91 -8.30
C PHE A 17 -1.63 2.83 -9.36
N ARG A 18 -2.42 3.79 -8.91
CA ARG A 18 -3.35 4.54 -9.74
C ARG A 18 -2.88 5.95 -10.10
N LEU A 19 -1.62 6.30 -9.87
CA LEU A 19 -1.14 7.63 -10.17
C LEU A 19 -0.67 7.77 -11.60
N ARG A 20 -1.04 8.91 -12.20
CA ARG A 20 -0.61 9.37 -13.52
C ARG A 20 0.13 10.70 -13.38
N ASP A 21 1.14 10.91 -14.21
CA ASP A 21 1.83 12.19 -14.33
C ASP A 21 1.05 13.19 -15.19
N GLN A 22 1.64 14.36 -15.41
CA GLN A 22 1.01 15.43 -16.19
C GLN A 22 0.81 15.07 -17.69
N ASP A 23 1.60 14.13 -18.20
CA ASP A 23 1.49 13.62 -19.57
C ASP A 23 0.53 12.43 -19.67
N GLY A 24 -0.15 12.07 -18.56
CA GLY A 24 -1.07 10.95 -18.50
C GLY A 24 -0.39 9.58 -18.44
N GLN A 25 0.93 9.57 -18.23
CA GLN A 25 1.70 8.32 -18.10
C GLN A 25 1.60 7.77 -16.70
N GLN A 26 1.59 6.45 -16.59
CA GLN A 26 1.58 5.80 -15.29
C GLN A 26 2.90 6.06 -14.56
N VAL A 27 2.77 6.47 -13.30
CA VAL A 27 3.92 6.72 -12.43
C VAL A 27 4.48 5.40 -11.92
N ALA A 28 5.78 5.20 -12.07
CA ALA A 28 6.53 4.12 -11.45
C ALA A 28 7.30 4.69 -10.24
N PRO A 29 6.76 4.57 -9.01
CA PRO A 29 7.37 5.19 -7.85
C PRO A 29 8.59 4.41 -7.38
N GLU A 30 9.55 5.13 -6.81
CA GLU A 30 10.73 4.56 -6.15
C GLU A 30 10.50 4.50 -4.65
N LEU A 31 10.99 3.43 -4.02
CA LEU A 31 10.98 3.31 -2.57
C LEU A 31 12.13 4.14 -1.99
N LYS A 32 11.80 5.07 -1.09
CA LYS A 32 12.78 5.96 -0.45
C LYS A 32 13.06 5.57 0.99
N GLN A 33 12.04 5.24 1.74
CA GLN A 33 12.15 4.84 3.14
C GLN A 33 11.19 3.70 3.45
N GLU A 34 11.59 2.83 4.37
CA GLU A 34 10.78 1.71 4.83
C GLU A 34 11.03 1.43 6.30
N SER A 35 9.97 1.09 7.02
CA SER A 35 10.06 0.51 8.36
C SER A 35 9.01 -0.58 8.54
N ILE A 36 9.33 -1.60 9.33
CA ILE A 36 8.44 -2.71 9.65
C ILE A 36 8.41 -2.89 11.16
N VAL A 37 7.22 -2.93 11.73
CA VAL A 37 7.00 -3.14 13.15
C VAL A 37 6.04 -4.30 13.36
N LEU A 38 6.39 -5.22 14.25
CA LEU A 38 5.47 -6.23 14.77
C LEU A 38 4.81 -5.64 16.02
N ARG A 39 3.49 -5.54 16.02
CA ARG A 39 2.71 -4.97 17.12
C ARG A 39 1.38 -5.68 17.33
N ASN A 40 0.72 -5.37 18.44
CA ASN A 40 -0.66 -5.82 18.65
C ASN A 40 -1.59 -5.16 17.63
N ALA A 41 -2.57 -5.93 17.17
CA ALA A 41 -3.61 -5.40 16.31
C ALA A 41 -4.51 -4.44 17.10
N LEU A 42 -4.93 -3.36 16.45
CA LEU A 42 -6.00 -2.52 16.96
C LEU A 42 -7.36 -3.23 16.82
N LYS A 43 -8.34 -2.77 17.57
CA LYS A 43 -9.68 -3.41 17.59
C LYS A 43 -10.32 -3.48 16.20
N ASP A 44 -10.27 -2.39 15.45
CA ASP A 44 -10.81 -2.30 14.09
C ASP A 44 -10.00 -3.10 13.08
N GLU A 45 -8.68 -3.17 13.23
CA GLU A 45 -7.81 -4.03 12.42
C GLU A 45 -8.14 -5.51 12.64
N LYS A 46 -8.28 -5.90 13.90
CA LYS A 46 -8.65 -7.28 14.27
C LYS A 46 -10.04 -7.66 13.73
N ALA A 47 -10.96 -6.72 13.72
CA ALA A 47 -12.30 -6.93 13.18
C ALA A 47 -12.32 -7.06 11.65
N ALA A 48 -11.45 -6.34 10.95
CA ALA A 48 -11.43 -6.29 9.48
C ALA A 48 -10.55 -7.37 8.84
N LEU A 49 -9.43 -7.72 9.47
CA LEU A 49 -8.46 -8.67 8.92
C LEU A 49 -8.87 -10.13 9.13
N TYR A 50 -8.56 -10.96 8.15
CA TYR A 50 -8.81 -12.40 8.23
C TYR A 50 -8.20 -13.03 9.47
N GLY A 51 -8.98 -13.88 10.12
CA GLY A 51 -8.56 -14.65 11.30
C GLY A 51 -8.53 -13.85 12.60
N ALA A 52 -9.03 -12.61 12.61
CA ALA A 52 -9.04 -11.74 13.79
C ALA A 52 -7.66 -11.77 14.52
N PRO A 53 -6.57 -11.36 13.87
CA PRO A 53 -5.21 -11.56 14.37
C PRO A 53 -4.95 -10.77 15.67
N ASP A 54 -4.21 -11.35 16.59
CA ASP A 54 -3.72 -10.64 17.79
C ASP A 54 -2.50 -9.76 17.44
N LYS A 55 -1.68 -10.20 16.50
CA LYS A 55 -0.47 -9.51 16.04
C LYS A 55 -0.55 -9.18 14.56
N VAL A 56 -0.03 -8.01 14.22
CA VAL A 56 0.09 -7.54 12.85
C VAL A 56 1.51 -7.04 12.59
N TYR A 57 1.93 -7.10 11.33
CA TYR A 57 3.03 -6.28 10.85
C TYR A 57 2.47 -4.96 10.31
N GLU A 58 3.04 -3.86 10.75
CA GLU A 58 2.81 -2.54 10.16
C GLU A 58 4.04 -2.18 9.34
N ILE A 59 3.81 -1.94 8.05
CA ILE A 59 4.86 -1.59 7.08
C ILE A 59 4.60 -0.15 6.65
N ASN A 60 5.54 0.75 6.97
CA ASN A 60 5.46 2.14 6.56
C ASN A 60 6.47 2.39 5.44
N ARG A 61 6.03 3.02 4.36
CA ARG A 61 6.85 3.32 3.19
C ARG A 61 6.65 4.76 2.74
N VAL A 62 7.74 5.43 2.41
CA VAL A 62 7.73 6.69 1.68
C VAL A 62 8.22 6.40 0.27
N ARG A 63 7.42 6.79 -0.71
CA ARG A 63 7.76 6.66 -2.13
C ARG A 63 8.03 8.02 -2.74
N SER A 64 8.93 8.04 -3.71
CA SER A 64 9.29 9.23 -4.48
C SER A 64 9.07 9.02 -5.97
N PHE A 65 9.00 10.12 -6.70
CA PHE A 65 8.93 10.15 -8.16
C PHE A 65 9.76 11.29 -8.67
N LYS A 66 10.72 11.01 -9.56
CA LYS A 66 11.67 12.00 -10.09
C LYS A 66 12.38 12.80 -8.99
N GLY A 67 12.76 12.10 -7.92
CA GLY A 67 13.49 12.67 -6.78
C GLY A 67 12.64 13.45 -5.77
N ALA A 68 11.33 13.63 -6.00
CA ALA A 68 10.42 14.33 -5.09
C ALA A 68 9.55 13.33 -4.32
N PRO A 69 9.23 13.59 -3.03
CA PRO A 69 8.28 12.77 -2.31
C PRO A 69 6.94 12.69 -3.02
N LEU A 70 6.35 11.52 -3.07
CA LEU A 70 5.10 11.24 -3.76
C LEU A 70 3.99 10.84 -2.81
N CYS A 71 4.25 9.88 -1.94
CA CYS A 71 3.25 9.36 -1.02
C CYS A 71 3.87 8.67 0.18
N HIS A 72 3.07 8.56 1.24
CA HIS A 72 3.31 7.68 2.38
C HIS A 72 2.27 6.56 2.36
N GLU A 73 2.74 5.32 2.48
CA GLU A 73 1.88 4.15 2.57
C GLU A 73 2.09 3.46 3.90
N ARG A 74 0.99 3.11 4.57
CA ARG A 74 0.98 2.24 5.75
C ARG A 74 0.17 1.01 5.44
N SER A 75 0.82 -0.15 5.38
CA SER A 75 0.19 -1.46 5.22
C SER A 75 0.16 -2.19 6.56
N VAL A 76 -0.97 -2.79 6.88
CA VAL A 76 -1.16 -3.62 8.06
C VAL A 76 -1.62 -5.00 7.61
N VAL A 77 -0.86 -6.03 8.00
CA VAL A 77 -1.12 -7.42 7.60
C VAL A 77 -1.09 -8.36 8.81
N PRO A 78 -1.90 -9.44 8.83
CA PRO A 78 -1.85 -10.43 9.90
C PRO A 78 -0.47 -11.08 10.02
N ALA A 79 0.15 -11.03 11.19
CA ALA A 79 1.51 -11.56 11.35
C ALA A 79 1.60 -13.06 11.09
N ASN A 80 0.56 -13.82 11.43
CA ASN A 80 0.51 -15.27 11.25
C ASN A 80 0.42 -15.71 9.78
N LEU A 81 -0.03 -14.86 8.86
CA LEU A 81 -0.02 -15.14 7.42
C LEU A 81 1.33 -14.84 6.77
N PHE A 82 2.17 -14.05 7.42
CA PHE A 82 3.45 -13.60 6.88
C PHE A 82 4.60 -13.86 7.89
N PRO A 83 4.79 -15.14 8.30
CA PRO A 83 5.81 -15.45 9.31
C PRO A 83 7.21 -15.02 8.86
N GLY A 84 7.95 -14.38 9.75
CA GLY A 84 9.32 -13.92 9.47
C GLY A 84 9.43 -12.70 8.55
N LEU A 85 8.33 -12.01 8.24
CA LEU A 85 8.36 -10.88 7.32
C LEU A 85 9.36 -9.79 7.76
N LYS A 86 9.40 -9.47 9.04
CA LYS A 86 10.31 -8.47 9.59
C LYS A 86 11.79 -8.86 9.46
N ASP A 87 12.08 -10.15 9.44
CA ASP A 87 13.47 -10.67 9.43
C ASP A 87 14.03 -10.84 8.02
N ARG A 88 13.25 -10.46 6.99
CA ARG A 88 13.69 -10.59 5.60
C ARG A 88 14.67 -9.51 5.14
N GLY A 89 14.86 -8.46 5.92
CA GLY A 89 15.62 -7.28 5.50
C GLY A 89 14.77 -6.36 4.61
N ASP A 90 15.38 -5.73 3.64
CA ASP A 90 14.67 -4.83 2.71
C ASP A 90 13.63 -5.61 1.89
N LEU A 91 12.40 -5.11 1.88
CA LEU A 91 11.33 -5.69 1.09
C LEU A 91 11.34 -5.13 -0.34
N PRO A 92 10.86 -5.92 -1.33
CA PRO A 92 10.78 -5.44 -2.70
C PRO A 92 9.82 -4.26 -2.85
N ASN A 93 9.99 -3.48 -3.90
CA ASN A 93 9.13 -2.34 -4.20
C ASN A 93 7.64 -2.75 -4.31
N ALA A 94 7.36 -3.91 -4.94
CA ALA A 94 6.02 -4.46 -5.06
C ALA A 94 5.77 -5.52 -3.98
N LEU A 95 5.09 -5.16 -2.88
CA LEU A 95 4.79 -6.08 -1.78
C LEU A 95 3.96 -7.29 -2.22
N TYR A 96 3.01 -7.12 -3.13
CA TYR A 96 2.13 -8.22 -3.53
C TYR A 96 2.88 -9.33 -4.30
N VAL A 97 3.98 -8.99 -4.95
CA VAL A 97 4.89 -9.98 -5.55
C VAL A 97 5.55 -10.82 -4.46
N LEU A 98 6.03 -10.19 -3.40
CA LEU A 98 6.59 -10.90 -2.25
C LEU A 98 5.54 -11.80 -1.58
N PHE A 99 4.33 -11.28 -1.36
CA PHE A 99 3.25 -12.05 -0.73
C PHE A 99 2.92 -13.31 -1.54
N GLN A 100 2.88 -13.19 -2.86
CA GLN A 100 2.65 -14.31 -3.76
C GLN A 100 3.79 -15.34 -3.71
N HIS A 101 5.04 -14.89 -3.88
CA HIS A 101 6.18 -15.79 -4.03
C HIS A 101 6.65 -16.43 -2.73
N ALA A 102 6.63 -15.67 -1.62
CA ALA A 102 7.16 -16.15 -0.35
C ALA A 102 6.10 -16.75 0.59
N TYR A 103 4.83 -16.36 0.42
CA TYR A 103 3.76 -16.74 1.35
C TYR A 103 2.54 -17.36 0.67
N SER A 104 2.59 -17.58 -0.62
CA SER A 104 1.47 -18.10 -1.42
C SER A 104 0.18 -17.31 -1.25
N CYS A 105 0.32 -16.02 -0.93
CA CYS A 105 -0.79 -15.09 -0.75
C CYS A 105 -0.96 -14.26 -2.04
N ILE A 106 -1.94 -14.64 -2.85
CA ILE A 106 -2.19 -14.01 -4.16
C ILE A 106 -3.30 -12.98 -4.00
N ILE A 107 -2.95 -11.69 -4.05
CA ILE A 107 -3.93 -10.60 -4.00
C ILE A 107 -4.61 -10.49 -5.37
N ILE A 108 -5.93 -10.61 -5.40
CA ILE A 108 -6.71 -10.57 -6.65
C ILE A 108 -7.60 -9.34 -6.76
N SER A 109 -8.00 -8.75 -5.63
CA SER A 109 -8.89 -7.59 -5.64
C SER A 109 -8.59 -6.65 -4.48
N ALA A 110 -9.01 -5.41 -4.64
CA ALA A 110 -8.95 -4.41 -3.58
C ALA A 110 -10.13 -3.45 -3.70
N GLN A 111 -10.65 -3.04 -2.55
CA GLN A 111 -11.60 -1.94 -2.45
C GLN A 111 -10.89 -0.74 -1.85
N GLU A 112 -11.13 0.43 -2.41
CA GLU A 112 -10.57 1.67 -1.90
C GLU A 112 -11.65 2.71 -1.64
N HIS A 113 -11.49 3.41 -0.52
CA HIS A 113 -12.24 4.63 -0.21
C HIS A 113 -11.29 5.81 -0.30
N LEU A 114 -11.67 6.80 -1.12
CA LEU A 114 -10.88 8.02 -1.32
C LEU A 114 -11.50 9.17 -0.54
N VAL A 115 -10.68 9.85 0.23
CA VAL A 115 -11.07 11.07 0.95
C VAL A 115 -10.00 12.13 0.78
N ALA A 116 -10.38 13.41 0.92
CA ALA A 116 -9.44 14.51 0.97
C ALA A 116 -9.10 14.81 2.44
N GLU A 117 -7.82 14.96 2.72
CA GLU A 117 -7.32 15.38 4.05
C GLU A 117 -6.20 16.41 3.86
N VAL A 118 -5.80 17.03 4.95
CA VAL A 118 -4.59 17.84 5.02
C VAL A 118 -3.54 17.09 5.83
N LEU A 119 -2.26 17.29 5.49
CA LEU A 119 -1.17 16.64 6.22
C LEU A 119 -1.10 17.11 7.66
N SER A 120 -1.02 16.15 8.58
CA SER A 120 -0.60 16.37 9.97
C SER A 120 0.88 16.74 10.02
N ASP A 121 1.34 17.20 11.19
CA ASP A 121 2.76 17.56 11.39
C ASP A 121 3.68 16.38 11.06
N ASP A 122 3.36 15.18 11.55
CA ASP A 122 4.18 13.99 11.36
C ASP A 122 4.24 13.57 9.88
N MET A 123 3.10 13.62 9.18
CA MET A 123 3.06 13.27 7.75
C MET A 123 3.70 14.33 6.88
N ALA A 124 3.58 15.59 7.23
CA ALA A 124 4.26 16.69 6.54
C ALA A 124 5.77 16.53 6.62
N GLU A 125 6.30 16.19 7.79
CA GLU A 125 7.73 15.89 7.96
C GLU A 125 8.16 14.68 7.12
N ALA A 126 7.42 13.58 7.18
CA ALA A 126 7.72 12.36 6.42
C ALA A 126 7.75 12.60 4.91
N LEU A 127 6.91 13.48 4.40
CA LEU A 127 6.79 13.81 2.98
C LEU A 127 7.53 15.09 2.57
N ASP A 128 8.28 15.69 3.48
CA ASP A 128 9.01 16.95 3.23
C ASP A 128 8.09 18.05 2.67
N GLN A 129 6.95 18.24 3.32
CA GLN A 129 5.91 19.19 2.94
C GLN A 129 5.56 20.12 4.10
N SER A 130 4.87 21.20 3.80
CA SER A 130 4.31 22.09 4.82
C SER A 130 3.07 21.44 5.47
N LYS A 131 2.88 21.68 6.77
CA LYS A 131 1.64 21.35 7.47
C LYS A 131 0.44 21.93 6.71
N GLY A 132 -0.64 21.15 6.63
CA GLY A 132 -1.85 21.59 5.97
C GLY A 132 -1.85 21.41 4.46
N THR A 133 -0.78 20.87 3.86
CA THR A 133 -0.80 20.51 2.45
C THR A 133 -1.91 19.48 2.17
N PRO A 134 -2.79 19.73 1.18
CA PRO A 134 -3.85 18.79 0.85
C PRO A 134 -3.32 17.52 0.20
N VAL A 135 -3.92 16.39 0.56
CA VAL A 135 -3.59 15.06 0.03
C VAL A 135 -4.86 14.28 -0.27
N ILE A 136 -4.77 13.35 -1.20
CA ILE A 136 -5.75 12.28 -1.35
C ILE A 136 -5.34 11.12 -0.46
N VAL A 137 -6.26 10.67 0.38
CA VAL A 137 -6.07 9.49 1.22
C VAL A 137 -6.88 8.35 0.64
N ALA A 138 -6.20 7.27 0.28
CA ALA A 138 -6.83 6.03 -0.16
C ALA A 138 -6.77 5.01 0.97
N ARG A 139 -7.94 4.54 1.43
CA ARG A 139 -8.04 3.44 2.39
C ARG A 139 -8.45 2.19 1.66
N ARG A 140 -7.56 1.20 1.68
CA ARG A 140 -7.69 -0.04 0.92
C ARG A 140 -7.89 -1.24 1.83
N GLN A 141 -8.79 -2.13 1.40
CA GLN A 141 -8.84 -3.52 1.85
C GLN A 141 -8.48 -4.41 0.68
N ALA A 142 -7.39 -5.16 0.78
CA ALA A 142 -6.96 -6.08 -0.25
C ALA A 142 -7.37 -7.51 0.10
N ARG A 143 -7.87 -8.24 -0.90
CA ARG A 143 -8.34 -9.61 -0.76
C ARG A 143 -7.50 -10.57 -1.59
N ASP A 144 -7.26 -11.73 -1.00
CA ASP A 144 -6.55 -12.80 -1.68
C ASP A 144 -7.49 -13.71 -2.50
N LEU A 145 -6.91 -14.75 -3.09
CA LEU A 145 -7.63 -15.71 -3.93
C LEU A 145 -8.76 -16.45 -3.20
N GLN A 146 -8.71 -16.56 -1.87
CA GLN A 146 -9.76 -17.15 -1.04
C GLN A 146 -10.76 -16.10 -0.50
N ASP A 147 -10.75 -14.91 -1.06
CA ASP A 147 -11.63 -13.78 -0.64
C ASP A 147 -11.39 -13.31 0.81
N ARG A 148 -10.19 -13.53 1.34
CA ARG A 148 -9.81 -13.12 2.69
C ARG A 148 -9.23 -11.71 2.66
N VAL A 149 -9.64 -10.83 3.57
CA VAL A 149 -9.00 -9.51 3.74
C VAL A 149 -7.65 -9.72 4.43
N VAL A 150 -6.58 -9.57 3.69
CA VAL A 150 -5.21 -9.85 4.16
C VAL A 150 -4.34 -8.61 4.31
N GLU A 151 -4.80 -7.46 3.82
CA GLU A 151 -4.11 -6.20 4.00
C GLU A 151 -5.09 -5.05 4.17
N LEU A 152 -4.79 -4.18 5.14
CA LEU A 152 -5.38 -2.84 5.25
C LEU A 152 -4.28 -1.83 4.92
N ARG A 153 -4.50 -0.99 3.91
CA ARG A 153 -3.52 0.01 3.50
C ARG A 153 -4.12 1.40 3.56
N THR A 154 -3.38 2.34 4.14
CA THR A 154 -3.69 3.77 4.07
C THR A 154 -2.56 4.46 3.33
N SER A 155 -2.88 5.07 2.20
CA SER A 155 -1.92 5.82 1.37
C SER A 155 -2.30 7.28 1.33
N ARG A 156 -1.32 8.16 1.52
CA ARG A 156 -1.48 9.62 1.42
C ARG A 156 -0.70 10.09 0.21
N TYR A 157 -1.41 10.55 -0.81
CA TYR A 157 -0.84 10.95 -2.10
C TYR A 157 -0.77 12.47 -2.22
N LEU A 158 0.43 12.98 -2.54
CA LEU A 158 0.62 14.35 -3.00
C LEU A 158 0.16 14.44 -4.47
N THR A 159 -0.60 15.48 -4.80
CA THR A 159 -1.20 15.63 -6.12
C THR A 159 -0.71 16.86 -6.90
N GLY A 160 0.39 17.46 -6.46
CA GLY A 160 0.96 18.64 -7.14
C GLY A 160 1.42 18.36 -8.59
N ALA A 161 2.04 17.20 -8.83
CA ALA A 161 2.55 16.77 -10.13
C ALA A 161 1.90 15.49 -10.66
N THR A 162 0.98 14.90 -9.90
CA THR A 162 0.32 13.63 -10.25
C THR A 162 -1.16 13.70 -9.94
N SER A 163 -1.92 12.83 -10.58
CA SER A 163 -3.35 12.64 -10.32
C SER A 163 -3.66 11.19 -10.01
N TYR A 164 -4.71 10.96 -9.21
CA TYR A 164 -5.28 9.63 -9.04
C TYR A 164 -6.21 9.35 -10.21
N PHE A 165 -5.89 8.32 -10.97
CA PHE A 165 -6.58 8.01 -12.24
C PHE A 165 -7.40 6.74 -12.11
N VAL A 166 -8.65 6.80 -12.56
CA VAL A 166 -9.56 5.65 -12.66
C VAL A 166 -10.20 5.65 -14.05
N ASP A 167 -10.13 4.52 -14.73
CA ASP A 167 -10.81 4.29 -15.99
C ASP A 167 -12.07 3.46 -15.69
N LEU A 168 -13.22 4.05 -15.92
CA LEU A 168 -14.53 3.43 -15.68
C LEU A 168 -15.08 2.87 -16.99
N LYS A 169 -15.37 1.58 -17.00
CA LYS A 169 -15.92 0.87 -18.16
C LYS A 169 -17.28 0.24 -17.85
#